data_a7aa2a9584e264b31fcfa48eaa8bbf4a
#
_entry.id   a7aa2a9584e264b31fcfa48eaa8bbf4a
#
_cell.length_a   1.000
_cell.length_b   1.000
_cell.length_c   1.000
_cell.angle_alpha   90.00
_cell.angle_beta   90.00
_cell.angle_gamma   90.00
#
_symmetry.space_group_name_H-M   'P 1'
#
loop_
_entity.id
_entity.type
_entity.pdbx_description
1 polymer ?
#
loop_
_entity_poly.entity_id
_entity_poly.type
_entity_poly.pdbx_seq_one_letter_code
_entity_poly.pdbx_strand_id
1 'polypeptide(L)'
;AKALAVSGLSEVGRDAYGVFPLRGKLLNVREATHDQIMKNTEIKNIKEILGLQHGKVYSSVDGLRYGSLMIMTDQDFDGSHIKGLIINYLDHFYPSLLKIPNFLVEFITPIIKATKGREVKSFFTIPEYEQWKESSEGGRGWTIKYYKGLGTSKAEDMKNYFRDMDTHMLSFDTIRPVDHDLVDLAFNKKKADDRKEWLRQFVPGTYLDHRIRNIPISDFINKELILFSMADNIRSIPSVCLLYTSDAADERS
;
A
#
# COMPACT_ATOMS: atom_id res chain seq x y z
N ALA A 1 6.61 5.31 11.83
CA ALA A 1 6.77 4.04 11.10
C ALA A 1 8.12 3.37 11.39
N LYS A 2 9.27 4.06 11.18
CA LYS A 2 10.60 3.45 11.40
C LYS A 2 10.78 2.86 12.81
N ALA A 3 10.44 3.61 13.85
CA ALA A 3 10.60 3.14 15.24
C ALA A 3 9.71 1.91 15.54
N LEU A 4 8.51 1.88 14.97
CA LEU A 4 7.59 0.75 15.10
C LEU A 4 8.12 -0.48 14.36
N ALA A 5 8.56 -0.34 13.11
CA ALA A 5 9.17 -1.43 12.35
C ALA A 5 10.39 -1.99 13.09
N VAL A 6 11.29 -1.13 13.58
CA VAL A 6 12.48 -1.54 14.35
C VAL A 6 12.10 -2.27 15.63
N SER A 7 11.02 -1.88 16.33
CA SER A 7 10.56 -2.60 17.51
C SER A 7 10.01 -4.00 17.17
N GLY A 8 9.32 -4.15 16.05
CA GLY A 8 8.86 -5.44 15.55
C GLY A 8 10.01 -6.37 15.17
N LEU A 9 11.05 -5.82 14.52
CA LEU A 9 12.23 -6.60 14.12
C LEU A 9 12.99 -7.25 15.29
N SER A 10 12.79 -6.80 16.53
CA SER A 10 13.35 -7.47 17.69
C SER A 10 12.84 -8.90 17.87
N GLU A 11 11.70 -9.25 17.30
CA GLU A 11 11.07 -10.57 17.40
C GLU A 11 11.57 -11.57 16.34
N VAL A 12 11.99 -11.06 15.17
CA VAL A 12 12.39 -11.90 14.02
C VAL A 12 13.90 -11.83 13.71
N GLY A 13 14.64 -11.03 14.47
CA GLY A 13 16.07 -10.80 14.28
C GLY A 13 16.38 -9.65 13.33
N ARG A 14 17.37 -8.84 13.70
CA ARG A 14 17.76 -7.65 12.93
C ARG A 14 18.75 -7.95 11.80
N ASP A 15 19.38 -9.10 11.84
CA ASP A 15 20.46 -9.45 10.90
C ASP A 15 19.93 -9.74 9.50
N ALA A 16 18.67 -10.20 9.40
CA ALA A 16 18.02 -10.51 8.13
C ALA A 16 17.19 -9.35 7.54
N TYR A 17 16.95 -8.28 8.30
CA TYR A 17 16.03 -7.22 7.91
C TYR A 17 16.68 -5.84 7.95
N GLY A 18 16.44 -5.05 6.89
CA GLY A 18 16.72 -3.61 6.84
C GLY A 18 15.43 -2.79 6.89
N VAL A 19 15.47 -1.59 7.46
CA VAL A 19 14.33 -0.65 7.44
C VAL A 19 14.75 0.63 6.76
N PHE A 20 14.07 0.95 5.66
CA PHE A 20 14.22 2.19 4.94
C PHE A 20 12.94 3.04 5.06
N PRO A 21 12.98 4.19 5.76
CA PRO A 21 11.85 5.08 5.86
C PRO A 21 11.72 5.91 4.59
N LEU A 22 10.71 5.64 3.79
CA LEU A 22 10.37 6.47 2.62
C LEU A 22 9.82 7.82 3.10
N ARG A 23 10.36 8.92 2.58
CA ARG A 23 9.95 10.28 2.91
C ARG A 23 8.89 10.78 1.91
N GLY A 24 7.63 10.60 2.26
CA GLY A 24 6.51 10.93 1.37
C GLY A 24 6.27 9.86 0.32
N LYS A 25 5.72 10.27 -0.82
CA LYS A 25 5.40 9.37 -1.94
C LYS A 25 6.61 9.24 -2.87
N LEU A 26 6.83 8.04 -3.42
CA LEU A 26 7.84 7.85 -4.45
C LEU A 26 7.46 8.63 -5.72
N LEU A 27 8.47 9.10 -6.45
CA LEU A 27 8.27 9.76 -7.74
C LEU A 27 7.59 8.81 -8.74
N ASN A 28 6.55 9.30 -9.45
CA ASN A 28 5.99 8.56 -10.57
C ASN A 28 6.95 8.59 -11.76
N VAL A 29 7.69 7.49 -11.94
CA VAL A 29 8.76 7.39 -12.94
C VAL A 29 8.28 7.39 -14.38
N ARG A 30 6.99 7.09 -14.63
CA ARG A 30 6.40 7.17 -15.97
C ARG A 30 6.07 8.59 -16.41
N GLU A 31 5.98 9.53 -15.48
CA GLU A 31 5.69 10.95 -15.75
C GLU A 31 6.93 11.83 -15.63
N ALA A 32 7.91 11.38 -14.85
CA ALA A 32 9.10 12.14 -14.54
C ALA A 32 10.09 12.19 -15.71
N THR A 33 10.81 13.30 -15.81
CA THR A 33 11.93 13.41 -16.73
C THR A 33 13.13 12.59 -16.23
N HIS A 34 14.05 12.23 -17.14
CA HIS A 34 15.26 11.51 -16.78
C HIS A 34 16.06 12.24 -15.66
N ASP A 35 16.18 13.55 -15.76
CA ASP A 35 16.84 14.40 -14.78
C ASP A 35 16.18 14.33 -13.39
N GLN A 36 14.83 14.33 -13.33
CA GLN A 36 14.09 14.19 -12.08
C GLN A 36 14.35 12.84 -11.42
N ILE A 37 14.34 11.76 -12.21
CA ILE A 37 14.63 10.39 -11.73
C ILE A 37 16.06 10.31 -11.21
N MET A 38 17.03 10.83 -11.96
CA MET A 38 18.44 10.81 -11.58
C MET A 38 18.75 11.65 -10.35
N LYS A 39 17.99 12.71 -10.08
CA LYS A 39 18.16 13.56 -8.89
C LYS A 39 17.35 13.08 -7.68
N ASN A 40 16.42 12.15 -7.87
CA ASN A 40 15.55 11.68 -6.79
C ASN A 40 16.30 10.83 -5.78
N THR A 41 16.38 11.32 -4.55
CA THR A 41 17.13 10.69 -3.45
C THR A 41 16.52 9.36 -3.04
N GLU A 42 15.18 9.23 -3.01
CA GLU A 42 14.50 8.01 -2.58
C GLU A 42 14.76 6.87 -3.59
N ILE A 43 14.71 7.16 -4.89
CA ILE A 43 15.03 6.19 -5.95
C ILE A 43 16.49 5.74 -5.85
N LYS A 44 17.43 6.67 -5.64
CA LYS A 44 18.85 6.36 -5.46
C LYS A 44 19.04 5.43 -4.26
N ASN A 45 18.45 5.77 -3.12
CA ASN A 45 18.58 5.00 -1.90
C ASN A 45 18.00 3.58 -2.07
N ILE A 46 16.82 3.43 -2.66
CA ILE A 46 16.23 2.11 -2.94
C ILE A 46 17.18 1.28 -3.81
N LYS A 47 17.70 1.87 -4.87
CA LYS A 47 18.65 1.22 -5.78
C LYS A 47 19.90 0.74 -5.07
N GLU A 48 20.53 1.60 -4.25
CA GLU A 48 21.74 1.29 -3.50
C GLU A 48 21.50 0.25 -2.41
N ILE A 49 20.40 0.38 -1.65
CA ILE A 49 20.04 -0.55 -0.57
C ILE A 49 19.82 -1.95 -1.11
N LEU A 50 19.10 -2.10 -2.20
CA LEU A 50 18.83 -3.39 -2.82
C LEU A 50 20.03 -3.91 -3.66
N GLY A 51 20.96 -3.04 -4.04
CA GLY A 51 22.08 -3.38 -4.93
C GLY A 51 21.66 -3.52 -6.38
N LEU A 52 20.67 -2.72 -6.82
CA LEU A 52 20.12 -2.78 -8.18
C LEU A 52 21.07 -2.14 -9.20
N GLN A 53 21.25 -2.81 -10.34
CA GLN A 53 22.05 -2.33 -11.46
C GLN A 53 21.13 -1.91 -12.61
N HIS A 54 21.40 -0.75 -13.19
CA HIS A 54 20.59 -0.23 -14.29
C HIS A 54 20.69 -1.15 -15.52
N GLY A 55 19.53 -1.46 -16.14
CA GLY A 55 19.45 -2.30 -17.32
C GLY A 55 19.71 -3.80 -17.09
N LYS A 56 20.00 -4.21 -15.86
CA LYS A 56 20.20 -5.63 -15.55
C LYS A 56 18.87 -6.38 -15.48
N VAL A 57 18.81 -7.53 -16.15
CA VAL A 57 17.72 -8.48 -16.05
C VAL A 57 18.05 -9.49 -14.95
N TYR A 58 17.12 -9.70 -14.03
CA TYR A 58 17.27 -10.59 -12.88
C TYR A 58 16.48 -11.87 -13.11
N SER A 59 17.12 -13.02 -13.01
CA SER A 59 16.48 -14.34 -13.00
C SER A 59 16.33 -14.93 -11.59
N SER A 60 17.08 -14.38 -10.64
CA SER A 60 17.03 -14.71 -9.23
C SER A 60 17.40 -13.49 -8.39
N VAL A 61 17.26 -13.59 -7.07
CA VAL A 61 17.70 -12.57 -6.11
C VAL A 61 19.20 -12.64 -5.79
N ASP A 62 19.91 -13.60 -6.38
CA ASP A 62 21.35 -13.75 -6.18
C ASP A 62 22.10 -12.50 -6.67
N GLY A 63 22.98 -12.02 -5.84
CA GLY A 63 23.70 -10.77 -6.10
C GLY A 63 22.96 -9.49 -5.70
N LEU A 64 21.72 -9.58 -5.21
CA LEU A 64 21.06 -8.51 -4.47
C LEU A 64 21.45 -8.55 -2.99
N ARG A 65 21.31 -7.41 -2.31
CA ARG A 65 21.58 -7.32 -0.86
C ARG A 65 20.44 -7.89 -0.01
N TYR A 66 19.23 -7.95 -0.56
CA TYR A 66 18.02 -8.48 0.07
C TYR A 66 17.25 -9.34 -0.92
N GLY A 67 16.72 -10.46 -0.44
CA GLY A 67 15.92 -11.38 -1.24
C GLY A 67 14.48 -10.95 -1.47
N SER A 68 13.99 -10.01 -0.65
CA SER A 68 12.62 -9.51 -0.74
C SER A 68 12.55 -8.01 -0.41
N LEU A 69 11.59 -7.33 -1.00
CA LEU A 69 11.19 -5.97 -0.65
C LEU A 69 9.81 -5.99 0.00
N MET A 70 9.76 -5.67 1.31
CA MET A 70 8.52 -5.58 2.06
C MET A 70 8.04 -4.15 2.15
N ILE A 71 6.83 -3.89 1.70
CA ILE A 71 6.17 -2.58 1.81
C ILE A 71 5.35 -2.54 3.09
N MET A 72 5.57 -1.52 3.91
CA MET A 72 4.85 -1.28 5.15
C MET A 72 4.29 0.14 5.13
N THR A 73 2.99 0.26 4.93
CA THR A 73 2.26 1.54 4.85
C THR A 73 1.05 1.51 5.78
N ASP A 74 0.45 2.68 6.00
CA ASP A 74 -0.88 2.76 6.59
C ASP A 74 -1.90 2.05 5.67
N GLN A 75 -2.92 1.45 6.26
CA GLN A 75 -4.00 0.76 5.53
C GLN A 75 -5.06 1.79 5.08
N ASP A 76 -4.62 2.80 4.34
CA ASP A 76 -5.46 3.87 3.78
C ASP A 76 -5.18 4.07 2.28
N PHE A 77 -5.91 4.98 1.66
CA PHE A 77 -5.78 5.25 0.23
C PHE A 77 -4.38 5.76 -0.16
N ASP A 78 -3.75 6.57 0.70
CA ASP A 78 -2.40 7.08 0.44
C ASP A 78 -1.35 5.95 0.55
N GLY A 79 -1.54 5.01 1.48
CA GLY A 79 -0.72 3.80 1.58
C GLY A 79 -0.84 2.93 0.32
N SER A 80 -2.05 2.75 -0.21
CA SER A 80 -2.27 2.03 -1.48
C SER A 80 -1.59 2.74 -2.65
N HIS A 81 -1.61 4.06 -2.69
CA HIS A 81 -0.87 4.82 -3.70
C HIS A 81 0.65 4.63 -3.60
N ILE A 82 1.21 4.64 -2.40
CA ILE A 82 2.64 4.38 -2.20
C ILE A 82 3.01 2.98 -2.68
N LYS A 83 2.22 1.95 -2.37
CA LYS A 83 2.40 0.59 -2.90
C LYS A 83 2.41 0.58 -4.43
N GLY A 84 1.41 1.23 -5.02
CA GLY A 84 1.31 1.36 -6.48
C GLY A 84 2.52 2.04 -7.12
N LEU A 85 3.05 3.11 -6.52
CA LEU A 85 4.24 3.81 -7.02
C LEU A 85 5.51 2.94 -6.94
N ILE A 86 5.63 2.09 -5.93
CA ILE A 86 6.76 1.13 -5.82
C ILE A 86 6.63 0.05 -6.89
N ILE A 87 5.44 -0.50 -7.11
CA ILE A 87 5.16 -1.46 -8.19
C ILE A 87 5.48 -0.82 -9.55
N ASN A 88 5.01 0.40 -9.76
CA ASN A 88 5.29 1.18 -10.98
C ASN A 88 6.79 1.40 -11.21
N TYR A 89 7.56 1.71 -10.17
CA TYR A 89 9.02 1.85 -10.26
C TYR A 89 9.69 0.54 -10.67
N LEU A 90 9.31 -0.57 -10.03
CA LEU A 90 9.87 -1.90 -10.33
C LEU A 90 9.47 -2.35 -11.74
N ASP A 91 8.21 -2.17 -12.12
CA ASP A 91 7.72 -2.53 -13.44
C ASP A 91 8.42 -1.75 -14.56
N HIS A 92 8.70 -0.47 -14.33
CA HIS A 92 9.35 0.37 -15.32
C HIS A 92 10.85 0.07 -15.51
N PHE A 93 11.60 -0.14 -14.41
CA PHE A 93 13.05 -0.28 -14.46
C PHE A 93 13.54 -1.72 -14.26
N TYR A 94 12.81 -2.56 -13.57
CA TYR A 94 13.21 -3.90 -13.15
C TYR A 94 12.05 -4.91 -13.24
N PRO A 95 11.34 -5.01 -14.38
CA PRO A 95 10.18 -5.88 -14.50
C PRO A 95 10.51 -7.34 -14.23
N SER A 96 11.76 -7.75 -14.45
CA SER A 96 12.24 -9.10 -14.16
C SER A 96 12.21 -9.45 -12.67
N LEU A 97 12.35 -8.47 -11.77
CA LEU A 97 12.25 -8.71 -10.33
C LEU A 97 10.81 -9.08 -9.92
N LEU A 98 9.81 -8.49 -10.57
CA LEU A 98 8.40 -8.81 -10.31
C LEU A 98 7.99 -10.20 -10.83
N LYS A 99 8.86 -10.88 -11.59
CA LYS A 99 8.70 -12.28 -12.01
C LYS A 99 9.28 -13.27 -10.99
N ILE A 100 9.99 -12.79 -9.99
CA ILE A 100 10.59 -13.63 -8.96
C ILE A 100 9.56 -13.81 -7.83
N PRO A 101 9.13 -15.03 -7.51
CA PRO A 101 8.17 -15.28 -6.44
C PRO A 101 8.65 -14.73 -5.09
N ASN A 102 7.76 -14.12 -4.34
CA ASN A 102 8.03 -13.56 -3.01
C ASN A 102 9.09 -12.43 -2.97
N PHE A 103 9.47 -11.88 -4.13
CA PHE A 103 10.37 -10.72 -4.13
C PHE A 103 9.65 -9.48 -3.59
N LEU A 104 8.41 -9.23 -4.03
CA LEU A 104 7.60 -8.12 -3.52
C LEU A 104 6.54 -8.65 -2.56
N VAL A 105 6.58 -8.14 -1.34
CA VAL A 105 5.63 -8.50 -0.28
C VAL A 105 5.11 -7.24 0.40
N GLU A 106 3.95 -7.33 1.02
CA GLU A 106 3.43 -6.27 1.87
C GLU A 106 3.21 -6.76 3.30
N PHE A 107 3.36 -5.84 4.25
CA PHE A 107 3.06 -6.06 5.64
C PHE A 107 1.77 -5.31 6.00
N ILE A 108 0.74 -6.06 6.34
CA ILE A 108 -0.57 -5.50 6.68
C ILE A 108 -0.77 -5.42 8.18
N THR A 109 -1.44 -4.35 8.62
CA THR A 109 -1.83 -4.16 10.01
C THR A 109 -3.35 -4.03 10.11
N PRO A 110 -3.99 -4.52 11.18
CA PRO A 110 -5.41 -4.41 11.32
C PRO A 110 -5.85 -2.95 11.45
N ILE A 111 -6.94 -2.59 10.78
CA ILE A 111 -7.61 -1.28 10.91
C ILE A 111 -8.59 -1.25 12.06
N ILE A 112 -9.10 -2.42 12.46
CA ILE A 112 -10.02 -2.56 13.59
C ILE A 112 -9.61 -3.79 14.42
N LYS A 113 -9.65 -3.63 15.74
CA LYS A 113 -9.63 -4.74 16.70
C LYS A 113 -10.89 -4.72 17.55
N ALA A 114 -11.56 -5.85 17.64
CA ALA A 114 -12.65 -6.10 18.56
C ALA A 114 -12.16 -6.99 19.71
N THR A 115 -12.41 -6.61 20.95
CA THR A 115 -11.94 -7.33 22.15
C THR A 115 -13.11 -7.64 23.07
N LYS A 116 -13.21 -8.91 23.51
CA LYS A 116 -14.21 -9.35 24.50
C LYS A 116 -13.51 -10.29 25.50
N GLY A 117 -13.23 -9.77 26.70
CA GLY A 117 -12.43 -10.50 27.67
C GLY A 117 -11.02 -10.81 27.15
N ARG A 118 -10.70 -12.09 26.93
CA ARG A 118 -9.41 -12.53 26.38
C ARG A 118 -9.44 -12.74 24.87
N GLU A 119 -10.61 -12.71 24.26
CA GLU A 119 -10.77 -12.90 22.82
C GLU A 119 -10.48 -11.60 22.10
N VAL A 120 -9.66 -11.67 21.03
CA VAL A 120 -9.32 -10.53 20.16
C VAL A 120 -9.56 -10.96 18.72
N LYS A 121 -10.33 -10.14 17.99
CA LYS A 121 -10.52 -10.29 16.54
C LYS A 121 -9.92 -9.08 15.84
N SER A 122 -9.11 -9.33 14.83
CA SER A 122 -8.49 -8.30 13.99
C SER A 122 -9.15 -8.28 12.62
N PHE A 123 -9.42 -7.08 12.10
CA PHE A 123 -10.00 -6.87 10.79
C PHE A 123 -9.09 -5.96 9.97
N PHE A 124 -8.80 -6.37 8.76
CA PHE A 124 -7.88 -5.69 7.85
C PHE A 124 -8.60 -4.80 6.83
N THR A 125 -9.93 -4.99 6.68
CA THR A 125 -10.79 -4.19 5.80
C THR A 125 -12.08 -3.82 6.51
N ILE A 126 -12.70 -2.69 6.11
CA ILE A 126 -14.01 -2.27 6.64
C ILE A 126 -15.10 -3.28 6.29
N PRO A 127 -15.24 -3.78 5.05
CA PRO A 127 -16.26 -4.77 4.72
C PRO A 127 -16.19 -6.05 5.56
N GLU A 128 -14.98 -6.52 5.87
CA GLU A 128 -14.78 -7.68 6.75
C GLU A 128 -15.33 -7.44 8.15
N TYR A 129 -15.07 -6.25 8.70
CA TYR A 129 -15.60 -5.86 10.00
C TYR A 129 -17.13 -5.71 9.99
N GLU A 130 -17.70 -5.09 8.97
CA GLU A 130 -19.14 -4.90 8.85
C GLU A 130 -19.86 -6.24 8.73
N GLN A 131 -19.38 -7.15 7.92
CA GLN A 131 -19.92 -8.52 7.80
C GLN A 131 -19.88 -9.27 9.14
N TRP A 132 -18.77 -9.18 9.86
CA TRP A 132 -18.69 -9.77 11.19
C TRP A 132 -19.66 -9.12 12.16
N LYS A 133 -19.78 -7.81 12.14
CA LYS A 133 -20.68 -7.05 13.01
C LYS A 133 -22.14 -7.46 12.80
N GLU A 134 -22.57 -7.64 11.55
CA GLU A 134 -23.90 -8.13 11.21
C GLU A 134 -24.16 -9.54 11.75
N SER A 135 -23.18 -10.45 11.60
CA SER A 135 -23.28 -11.84 12.09
C SER A 135 -23.19 -12.00 13.61
N SER A 136 -22.75 -10.96 14.34
CA SER A 136 -22.41 -11.00 15.77
C SER A 136 -23.32 -10.13 16.62
N GLU A 137 -24.61 -10.05 16.32
CA GLU A 137 -25.56 -9.19 17.05
C GLU A 137 -25.09 -7.73 17.22
N GLY A 138 -24.49 -7.17 16.16
CA GLY A 138 -23.96 -5.81 16.18
C GLY A 138 -22.66 -5.64 16.98
N GLY A 139 -21.97 -6.74 17.33
CA GLY A 139 -20.76 -6.71 18.17
C GLY A 139 -21.07 -6.45 19.65
N ARG A 140 -22.23 -6.84 20.13
CA ARG A 140 -22.67 -6.61 21.52
C ARG A 140 -21.69 -7.23 22.52
N GLY A 141 -21.24 -6.41 23.48
CA GLY A 141 -20.26 -6.82 24.50
C GLY A 141 -18.80 -6.84 24.01
N TRP A 142 -18.53 -6.36 22.79
CA TRP A 142 -17.19 -6.17 22.28
C TRP A 142 -16.73 -4.72 22.40
N THR A 143 -15.49 -4.51 22.79
CA THR A 143 -14.83 -3.21 22.75
C THR A 143 -14.15 -3.06 21.41
N ILE A 144 -14.52 -2.04 20.63
CA ILE A 144 -14.00 -1.80 19.29
C ILE A 144 -12.94 -0.70 19.35
N LYS A 145 -11.77 -0.99 18.77
CA LYS A 145 -10.68 -0.02 18.63
C LYS A 145 -10.33 0.13 17.16
N TYR A 146 -10.38 1.36 16.67
CA TYR A 146 -9.95 1.73 15.31
C TYR A 146 -8.48 2.16 15.31
N TYR A 147 -7.74 1.68 14.31
CA TYR A 147 -6.36 2.04 14.05
C TYR A 147 -6.31 2.83 12.72
N LYS A 148 -6.13 4.13 12.81
CA LYS A 148 -6.11 5.04 11.64
C LYS A 148 -4.84 4.93 10.81
N GLY A 149 -3.84 4.20 11.29
CA GLY A 149 -2.55 4.03 10.65
C GLY A 149 -1.50 3.52 11.64
N LEU A 150 -0.28 3.35 11.18
CA LEU A 150 0.85 2.85 11.98
C LEU A 150 1.10 3.72 13.23
N GLY A 151 0.84 5.04 13.14
CA GLY A 151 1.02 5.97 14.25
C GLY A 151 0.10 5.70 15.46
N THR A 152 -0.98 4.95 15.29
CA THR A 152 -1.90 4.57 16.39
C THR A 152 -1.55 3.23 17.04
N SER A 153 -0.61 2.48 16.45
CA SER A 153 -0.11 1.22 16.99
C SER A 153 0.97 1.47 18.04
N LYS A 154 1.02 0.63 19.06
CA LYS A 154 2.08 0.64 20.06
C LYS A 154 3.22 -0.29 19.64
N ALA A 155 4.40 -0.13 20.23
CA ALA A 155 5.54 -1.03 20.01
C ALA A 155 5.19 -2.50 20.28
N GLU A 156 4.38 -2.76 21.30
CA GLU A 156 3.94 -4.12 21.63
C GLU A 156 2.98 -4.70 20.58
N ASP A 157 2.09 -3.88 19.99
CA ASP A 157 1.25 -4.31 18.86
C ASP A 157 2.15 -4.78 17.70
N MET A 158 3.20 -4.00 17.37
CA MET A 158 4.12 -4.35 16.29
C MET A 158 4.90 -5.63 16.56
N LYS A 159 5.36 -5.84 17.80
CA LYS A 159 6.00 -7.09 18.18
C LYS A 159 5.08 -8.29 17.97
N ASN A 160 3.82 -8.16 18.39
CA ASN A 160 2.83 -9.23 18.19
C ASN A 160 2.57 -9.49 16.69
N TYR A 161 2.51 -8.46 15.85
CA TYR A 161 2.34 -8.63 14.40
C TYR A 161 3.56 -9.32 13.78
N PHE A 162 4.77 -8.98 14.20
CA PHE A 162 5.98 -9.63 13.70
C PHE A 162 6.16 -11.06 14.22
N ARG A 163 5.62 -11.42 15.39
CA ARG A 163 5.55 -12.82 15.85
C ARG A 163 4.64 -13.67 14.98
N ASP A 164 3.60 -13.06 14.42
CA ASP A 164 2.63 -13.73 13.54
C ASP A 164 2.77 -13.19 12.09
N MET A 165 3.99 -13.29 11.55
CA MET A 165 4.31 -12.87 10.18
C MET A 165 3.39 -13.54 9.15
N ASP A 166 2.98 -14.77 9.42
CA ASP A 166 2.11 -15.52 8.53
C ASP A 166 0.74 -14.85 8.31
N THR A 167 0.20 -14.20 9.32
CA THR A 167 -1.06 -13.44 9.20
C THR A 167 -0.84 -12.05 8.58
N HIS A 168 0.33 -11.46 8.81
CA HIS A 168 0.59 -10.05 8.50
C HIS A 168 1.39 -9.83 7.22
N MET A 169 1.99 -10.86 6.63
CA MET A 169 2.77 -10.75 5.39
C MET A 169 2.02 -11.39 4.22
N LEU A 170 1.76 -10.59 3.20
CA LEU A 170 1.15 -11.03 1.95
C LEU A 170 2.15 -10.86 0.81
N SER A 171 2.17 -11.82 -0.12
CA SER A 171 3.01 -11.74 -1.31
C SER A 171 2.22 -11.20 -2.49
N PHE A 172 2.86 -10.39 -3.33
CA PHE A 172 2.33 -10.12 -4.65
C PHE A 172 2.65 -11.30 -5.58
N ASP A 173 1.68 -11.67 -6.40
CA ASP A 173 1.91 -12.66 -7.46
C ASP A 173 2.94 -12.17 -8.46
N THR A 174 3.57 -13.10 -9.16
CA THR A 174 4.47 -12.78 -10.25
C THR A 174 3.73 -12.03 -11.35
N ILE A 175 4.37 -10.99 -11.88
CA ILE A 175 3.76 -10.09 -12.87
C ILE A 175 3.46 -10.82 -14.17
N ARG A 176 2.27 -10.61 -14.70
CA ARG A 176 1.79 -11.13 -16.00
C ARG A 176 1.73 -10.01 -17.02
N PRO A 177 1.64 -10.33 -18.33
CA PRO A 177 1.52 -9.30 -19.39
C PRO A 177 0.39 -8.29 -19.13
N VAL A 178 -0.79 -8.75 -18.72
CA VAL A 178 -1.94 -7.89 -18.40
C VAL A 178 -1.67 -6.93 -17.24
N ASP A 179 -0.83 -7.32 -16.29
CA ASP A 179 -0.49 -6.48 -15.12
C ASP A 179 0.37 -5.28 -15.54
N HIS A 180 1.28 -5.45 -16.51
CA HIS A 180 2.06 -4.35 -17.10
C HIS A 180 1.15 -3.28 -17.70
N ASP A 181 0.13 -3.70 -18.46
CA ASP A 181 -0.84 -2.79 -19.09
C ASP A 181 -1.65 -2.03 -18.03
N LEU A 182 -2.03 -2.68 -16.94
CA LEU A 182 -2.76 -2.06 -15.84
C LEU A 182 -1.89 -1.08 -15.04
N VAL A 183 -0.63 -1.39 -14.80
CA VAL A 183 0.32 -0.45 -14.18
C VAL A 183 0.52 0.77 -15.08
N ASP A 184 0.68 0.55 -16.39
CA ASP A 184 0.78 1.64 -17.35
C ASP A 184 -0.50 2.48 -17.40
N LEU A 185 -1.68 1.86 -17.40
CA LEU A 185 -2.97 2.56 -17.32
C LEU A 185 -3.03 3.46 -16.08
N ALA A 186 -2.64 2.95 -14.91
CA ALA A 186 -2.75 3.68 -13.65
C ALA A 186 -1.79 4.88 -13.56
N PHE A 187 -0.57 4.77 -14.11
CA PHE A 187 0.51 5.73 -13.85
C PHE A 187 1.00 6.53 -15.07
N ASN A 188 0.61 6.18 -16.29
CA ASN A 188 1.04 6.89 -17.49
C ASN A 188 0.18 8.12 -17.74
N LYS A 189 0.82 9.30 -17.81
CA LYS A 189 0.15 10.59 -18.09
C LYS A 189 -0.69 10.57 -19.37
N LYS A 190 -0.23 9.86 -20.40
CA LYS A 190 -0.91 9.79 -21.71
C LYS A 190 -2.21 9.00 -21.68
N LYS A 191 -2.46 8.21 -20.62
CA LYS A 191 -3.65 7.36 -20.48
C LYS A 191 -4.74 7.98 -19.59
N ALA A 192 -4.83 9.30 -19.54
CA ALA A 192 -5.81 10.00 -18.71
C ALA A 192 -7.27 9.67 -19.07
N ASP A 193 -7.58 9.53 -20.36
CA ASP A 193 -8.94 9.22 -20.82
C ASP A 193 -9.28 7.74 -20.58
N ASP A 194 -8.33 6.84 -20.79
CA ASP A 194 -8.50 5.42 -20.46
C ASP A 194 -8.74 5.22 -18.95
N ARG A 195 -8.05 6.01 -18.09
CA ARG A 195 -8.31 6.00 -16.64
C ARG A 195 -9.71 6.47 -16.26
N LYS A 196 -10.28 7.44 -16.97
CA LYS A 196 -11.67 7.86 -16.74
C LYS A 196 -12.64 6.70 -16.97
N GLU A 197 -12.41 5.93 -18.03
CA GLU A 197 -13.24 4.76 -18.31
C GLU A 197 -13.03 3.65 -17.28
N TRP A 198 -11.79 3.39 -16.90
CA TRP A 198 -11.46 2.45 -15.81
C TRP A 198 -12.19 2.80 -14.51
N LEU A 199 -12.22 4.09 -14.12
CA LEU A 199 -12.92 4.56 -12.92
C LEU A 199 -14.45 4.43 -13.04
N ARG A 200 -15.03 4.63 -14.22
CA ARG A 200 -16.48 4.44 -14.44
C ARG A 200 -16.93 3.01 -14.27
N GLN A 201 -16.07 2.06 -14.57
CA GLN A 201 -16.34 0.62 -14.46
C GLN A 201 -16.24 0.11 -13.03
N PHE A 202 -15.83 0.95 -12.07
CA PHE A 202 -15.73 0.54 -10.66
C PHE A 202 -17.09 0.18 -10.09
N VAL A 203 -17.16 -1.00 -9.47
CA VAL A 203 -18.36 -1.47 -8.76
C VAL A 203 -18.22 -1.13 -7.27
N PRO A 204 -19.10 -0.28 -6.71
CA PRO A 204 -19.09 0.02 -5.29
C PRO A 204 -19.16 -1.25 -4.42
N GLY A 205 -18.41 -1.28 -3.33
CA GLY A 205 -18.32 -2.46 -2.46
C GLY A 205 -17.23 -3.46 -2.87
N THR A 206 -16.56 -3.26 -4.01
CA THR A 206 -15.38 -4.06 -4.38
C THR A 206 -14.22 -3.71 -3.47
N TYR A 207 -13.56 -4.71 -2.92
CA TYR A 207 -12.35 -4.56 -2.09
C TYR A 207 -11.40 -5.73 -2.31
N LEU A 208 -10.13 -5.52 -1.97
CA LEU A 208 -9.12 -6.57 -1.99
C LEU A 208 -9.26 -7.45 -0.74
N ASP A 209 -9.45 -8.76 -0.93
CA ASP A 209 -9.55 -9.71 0.18
C ASP A 209 -8.15 -10.08 0.69
N HIS A 210 -7.77 -9.55 1.84
CA HIS A 210 -6.48 -9.82 2.48
C HIS A 210 -6.35 -11.22 3.11
N ARG A 211 -7.37 -12.07 3.02
CA ARG A 211 -7.26 -13.50 3.37
C ARG A 211 -6.54 -14.31 2.28
N ILE A 212 -6.45 -13.76 1.08
CA ILE A 212 -5.69 -14.32 -0.03
C ILE A 212 -4.21 -13.99 0.18
N ARG A 213 -3.36 -15.00 0.32
CA ARG A 213 -1.94 -14.81 0.62
C ARG A 213 -1.11 -14.29 -0.55
N ASN A 214 -1.51 -14.64 -1.77
CA ASN A 214 -0.87 -14.19 -2.99
C ASN A 214 -1.82 -13.23 -3.71
N ILE A 215 -1.43 -11.97 -3.80
CA ILE A 215 -2.23 -10.89 -4.37
C ILE A 215 -1.86 -10.72 -5.84
N PRO A 216 -2.76 -11.01 -6.78
CA PRO A 216 -2.54 -10.64 -8.17
C PRO A 216 -2.39 -9.12 -8.30
N ILE A 217 -1.39 -8.66 -9.04
CA ILE A 217 -1.16 -7.22 -9.25
C ILE A 217 -2.39 -6.55 -9.89
N SER A 218 -3.08 -7.26 -10.79
CA SER A 218 -4.35 -6.80 -11.36
C SER A 218 -5.45 -6.59 -10.31
N ASP A 219 -5.54 -7.47 -9.32
CA ASP A 219 -6.51 -7.33 -8.23
C ASP A 219 -6.16 -6.14 -7.34
N PHE A 220 -4.90 -5.97 -7.00
CA PHE A 220 -4.45 -4.79 -6.28
C PHE A 220 -4.82 -3.50 -7.01
N ILE A 221 -4.56 -3.41 -8.32
CA ILE A 221 -4.86 -2.22 -9.12
C ILE A 221 -6.38 -1.97 -9.20
N ASN A 222 -7.17 -3.00 -9.50
CA ASN A 222 -8.59 -2.85 -9.78
C ASN A 222 -9.48 -2.84 -8.53
N LYS A 223 -8.99 -3.30 -7.38
CA LYS A 223 -9.79 -3.40 -6.14
C LYS A 223 -9.28 -2.51 -5.00
N GLU A 224 -7.99 -2.12 -5.01
CA GLU A 224 -7.40 -1.31 -3.96
C GLU A 224 -6.89 0.05 -4.48
N LEU A 225 -5.99 0.07 -5.47
CA LEU A 225 -5.43 1.31 -6.00
C LEU A 225 -6.50 2.21 -6.65
N ILE A 226 -7.52 1.62 -7.26
CA ILE A 226 -8.64 2.35 -7.85
C ILE A 226 -9.36 3.23 -6.80
N LEU A 227 -9.44 2.77 -5.55
CA LEU A 227 -10.07 3.54 -4.46
C LEU A 227 -9.32 4.82 -4.14
N PHE A 228 -7.98 4.79 -4.20
CA PHE A 228 -7.18 6.01 -4.12
C PHE A 228 -7.52 6.98 -5.24
N SER A 229 -7.55 6.49 -6.49
CA SER A 229 -7.84 7.32 -7.66
C SER A 229 -9.24 7.96 -7.60
N MET A 230 -10.22 7.23 -7.11
CA MET A 230 -11.57 7.76 -6.87
C MET A 230 -11.59 8.81 -5.75
N ALA A 231 -10.95 8.54 -4.62
CA ALA A 231 -10.87 9.46 -3.50
C ALA A 231 -10.13 10.76 -3.88
N ASP A 232 -9.09 10.66 -4.68
CA ASP A 232 -8.31 11.80 -5.16
C ASP A 232 -9.14 12.70 -6.10
N ASN A 233 -9.92 12.10 -7.00
CA ASN A 233 -10.87 12.83 -7.83
C ASN A 233 -11.93 13.57 -7.00
N ILE A 234 -12.48 12.92 -5.98
CA ILE A 234 -13.48 13.54 -5.10
C ILE A 234 -12.85 14.68 -4.29
N ARG A 235 -11.63 14.53 -3.80
CA ARG A 235 -10.91 15.59 -3.07
C ARG A 235 -10.61 16.83 -3.91
N SER A 236 -10.44 16.69 -5.21
CA SER A 236 -10.16 17.82 -6.11
C SER A 236 -11.40 18.67 -6.44
N ILE A 237 -12.61 18.13 -6.31
CA ILE A 237 -13.86 18.82 -6.61
C ILE A 237 -14.34 19.75 -5.47
N PRO A 238 -14.30 19.36 -4.19
CA PRO A 238 -14.84 20.16 -3.08
C PRO A 238 -14.05 21.43 -2.76
N SER A 239 -12.81 21.58 -3.22
CA SER A 239 -11.99 22.77 -2.93
C SER A 239 -12.65 24.05 -3.45
N VAL A 240 -13.34 24.00 -4.57
CA VAL A 240 -14.09 25.13 -5.14
C VAL A 240 -15.31 25.47 -4.28
N CYS A 241 -16.03 24.46 -3.77
CA CYS A 241 -17.21 24.66 -2.91
C CYS A 241 -16.84 25.22 -1.54
N LEU A 242 -15.70 24.80 -0.97
CA LEU A 242 -15.23 25.30 0.33
C LEU A 242 -14.75 26.75 0.27
N LEU A 243 -14.09 27.16 -0.82
CA LEU A 243 -13.70 28.56 -1.03
C LEU A 243 -14.93 29.45 -1.18
N TYR A 244 -15.94 29.02 -1.92
CA TYR A 244 -17.19 29.78 -2.08
C TYR A 244 -17.97 29.93 -0.76
N THR A 245 -17.98 28.92 0.09
CA THR A 245 -18.67 28.99 1.39
C THR A 245 -17.90 29.82 2.44
N SER A 246 -16.56 29.89 2.37
CA SER A 246 -15.78 30.76 3.24
C SER A 246 -15.94 32.23 2.89
N ASP A 247 -15.96 32.56 1.60
CA ASP A 247 -16.20 33.93 1.14
C ASP A 247 -17.61 34.44 1.51
N ALA A 248 -18.61 33.56 1.44
CA ALA A 248 -19.98 33.91 1.84
C ALA A 248 -20.14 34.09 3.38
N ALA A 249 -19.23 33.56 4.19
CA ALA A 249 -19.21 33.76 5.63
C ALA A 249 -18.56 35.10 6.04
N ASP A 250 -17.56 35.54 5.27
CA ASP A 250 -16.85 36.82 5.52
C ASP A 250 -17.69 38.06 5.14
N GLU A 251 -18.65 37.92 4.23
CA GLU A 251 -19.55 39.03 3.87
C GLU A 251 -20.65 39.30 4.92
N ARG A 252 -20.73 38.54 6.01
CA ARG A 252 -21.74 38.68 7.08
C ARG A 252 -21.17 39.10 8.45
N SER A 253 -19.92 39.53 8.51
CA SER A 253 -19.32 40.07 9.75
C SER A 253 -19.16 41.59 9.77
#